data_0d0907465fe72e7e48dafef823182e8b
#
_entry.id   0d0907465fe72e7e48dafef823182e8b
#
_cell.length_a   1.000
_cell.length_b   1.000
_cell.length_c   1.000
_cell.angle_alpha   90.00
_cell.angle_beta   90.00
_cell.angle_gamma   90.00
#
_symmetry.space_group_name_H-M   'P 1'
#
loop_
_entity.id
_entity.type
_entity.pdbx_description
1 polymer ?
#
loop_
_entity_poly.entity_id
_entity_poly.type
_entity_poly.pdbx_seq_one_letter_code
_entity_poly.pdbx_strand_id
1 'polypeptide(L)'
;MINPLAILPQLQRGLFQRKQFFSLFLVAMLLGGCQLTEPKAFLGDMNSVHLRLGNPSHVATLNPDRYHLFLRPQYALLYDRTTNTPAWASWQLNAAWLGTGSRPVFTPEPELPAGWFTVTPRNYTGSGFDRGHIVPAADRNHTPEDEAAVFYMSNIAPQAPDNNRGPWEKLESYCRILVKSGKELYIIAGPIGKGGVGSAGPATAISANKITVPAAFWKIVVVTNRPEQGLDSITKKTRVIAVLIPNQQGIKEDRWQKFSTTVQDLEQRTGYDFLSNLPQDVKNSLETKAP
;
A
#
# COMPACT_ATOMS: atom_id res chain seq x y z
N MET A 1 47.02 31.41 -61.57
CA MET A 1 47.57 30.90 -62.86
C MET A 1 46.72 29.67 -63.23
N ILE A 2 45.92 29.88 -64.23
CA ILE A 2 45.68 28.99 -65.38
C ILE A 2 44.86 27.75 -65.13
N ASN A 3 43.57 27.86 -65.50
CA ASN A 3 42.74 26.89 -66.23
C ASN A 3 43.48 26.29 -67.42
N PRO A 4 43.10 25.23 -68.16
CA PRO A 4 41.73 24.99 -68.65
C PRO A 4 41.33 23.55 -69.08
N LEU A 5 40.03 23.42 -69.43
CA LEU A 5 39.42 22.73 -70.57
C LEU A 5 39.42 21.19 -70.64
N ALA A 6 38.29 20.64 -70.69
CA ALA A 6 37.28 20.36 -71.70
C ALA A 6 37.52 18.99 -72.40
N ILE A 7 36.50 18.18 -72.57
CA ILE A 7 35.79 17.87 -73.86
C ILE A 7 34.95 16.58 -73.69
N LEU A 8 33.67 16.70 -73.94
CA LEU A 8 32.77 15.65 -74.43
C LEU A 8 33.19 15.23 -75.83
N PRO A 9 32.75 14.13 -76.45
CA PRO A 9 31.32 13.84 -76.70
C PRO A 9 30.95 12.35 -76.96
N GLN A 10 29.64 12.21 -77.08
CA GLN A 10 28.82 11.46 -78.08
C GLN A 10 28.41 9.99 -77.81
N LEU A 11 27.12 9.86 -77.67
CA LEU A 11 26.12 9.14 -78.50
C LEU A 11 26.43 7.68 -78.97
N GLN A 12 25.58 6.75 -78.54
CA GLN A 12 24.79 6.00 -79.54
C GLN A 12 23.57 5.29 -78.92
N ARG A 13 22.57 5.29 -79.75
CA ARG A 13 21.21 4.81 -79.66
C ARG A 13 21.11 3.28 -79.60
N GLY A 14 20.01 2.80 -78.98
CA GLY A 14 19.59 1.43 -79.25
C GLY A 14 18.39 0.90 -78.46
N LEU A 15 17.21 1.03 -79.08
CA LEU A 15 16.05 0.12 -79.15
C LEU A 15 15.27 -0.29 -77.92
N PHE A 16 14.04 0.19 -77.90
CA PHE A 16 12.74 -0.42 -77.54
C PHE A 16 12.75 -1.87 -77.06
N GLN A 17 12.20 -2.08 -75.86
CA GLN A 17 11.26 -3.13 -75.58
C GLN A 17 10.25 -2.69 -74.51
N ARG A 18 8.98 -2.65 -74.94
CA ARG A 18 7.81 -2.51 -74.09
C ARG A 18 7.71 -3.72 -73.16
N LYS A 19 7.66 -3.53 -71.87
CA LYS A 19 7.06 -4.46 -70.91
C LYS A 19 5.99 -3.74 -70.14
N GLN A 20 4.82 -4.27 -70.16
CA GLN A 20 3.61 -3.81 -69.49
C GLN A 20 3.83 -3.79 -67.97
N PHE A 21 3.62 -2.65 -67.40
CA PHE A 21 3.47 -2.55 -65.95
C PHE A 21 2.03 -2.87 -65.57
N PHE A 22 1.82 -4.03 -64.97
CA PHE A 22 0.64 -4.33 -64.18
C PHE A 22 0.69 -3.48 -62.94
N SER A 23 -0.19 -2.50 -62.82
CA SER A 23 -0.39 -1.69 -61.63
C SER A 23 -1.15 -2.53 -60.59
N LEU A 24 -0.42 -3.09 -59.63
CA LEU A 24 -1.02 -3.69 -58.45
C LEU A 24 -1.36 -2.55 -57.46
N PHE A 25 -2.63 -2.15 -57.45
CA PHE A 25 -3.15 -1.31 -56.35
C PHE A 25 -3.16 -2.13 -55.07
N LEU A 26 -2.16 -1.94 -54.21
CA LEU A 26 -2.15 -2.44 -52.85
C LEU A 26 -3.06 -1.54 -52.00
N VAL A 27 -4.30 -1.98 -51.78
CA VAL A 27 -5.20 -1.38 -50.80
C VAL A 27 -4.63 -1.70 -49.42
N ALA A 28 -3.92 -0.75 -48.81
CA ALA A 28 -3.57 -0.80 -47.42
C ALA A 28 -4.85 -0.63 -46.61
N MET A 29 -5.46 -1.72 -46.16
CA MET A 29 -6.43 -1.71 -45.08
C MET A 29 -5.70 -1.22 -43.80
N LEU A 30 -5.97 0.01 -43.43
CA LEU A 30 -5.71 0.51 -42.08
C LEU A 30 -6.62 -0.25 -41.10
N LEU A 31 -6.17 -1.42 -40.67
CA LEU A 31 -6.66 -2.01 -39.45
C LEU A 31 -6.18 -1.10 -38.30
N GLY A 32 -7.05 -0.18 -37.90
CA GLY A 32 -6.93 0.52 -36.65
C GLY A 32 -6.93 -0.52 -35.51
N GLY A 33 -5.74 -1.04 -35.20
CA GLY A 33 -5.53 -1.85 -34.01
C GLY A 33 -5.85 -0.98 -32.83
N CYS A 34 -7.01 -1.19 -32.21
CA CYS A 34 -7.27 -0.76 -30.86
C CYS A 34 -6.18 -1.43 -30.03
N GLN A 35 -5.09 -0.71 -29.74
CA GLN A 35 -4.15 -1.13 -28.73
C GLN A 35 -4.94 -1.12 -27.42
N LEU A 36 -5.40 -2.30 -27.02
CA LEU A 36 -5.76 -2.56 -25.65
C LEU A 36 -4.48 -2.27 -24.84
N THR A 37 -4.41 -1.06 -24.29
CA THR A 37 -3.41 -0.73 -23.28
C THR A 37 -3.66 -1.71 -22.15
N GLU A 38 -2.83 -2.74 -22.06
CA GLU A 38 -2.74 -3.59 -20.89
C GLU A 38 -2.74 -2.69 -19.67
N PRO A 39 -3.55 -2.98 -18.64
CA PRO A 39 -3.53 -2.21 -17.41
C PRO A 39 -2.17 -2.41 -16.72
N LYS A 40 -1.25 -1.52 -17.01
CA LYS A 40 0.13 -1.49 -16.48
C LYS A 40 0.17 -1.16 -14.98
N ALA A 41 -0.99 -1.05 -14.32
CA ALA A 41 -1.13 -0.41 -13.00
C ALA A 41 -1.09 -1.36 -11.81
N PHE A 42 -1.02 -2.69 -11.98
CA PHE A 42 -1.18 -3.60 -10.83
C PHE A 42 0.08 -4.38 -10.40
N LEU A 43 1.13 -4.37 -11.21
CA LEU A 43 2.41 -4.98 -10.89
C LEU A 43 3.43 -3.88 -10.53
N GLY A 44 3.11 -3.04 -9.55
CA GLY A 44 4.10 -2.18 -8.92
C GLY A 44 5.26 -3.04 -8.41
N ASP A 45 6.45 -2.45 -8.40
CA ASP A 45 7.70 -3.11 -8.02
C ASP A 45 7.53 -3.89 -6.70
N MET A 46 7.34 -5.21 -6.80
CA MET A 46 7.22 -6.14 -5.67
C MET A 46 8.51 -6.21 -4.83
N ASN A 47 9.57 -5.48 -5.24
CA ASN A 47 10.82 -5.34 -4.50
C ASN A 47 10.75 -4.31 -3.35
N SER A 48 9.58 -3.72 -3.09
CA SER A 48 9.44 -2.81 -1.95
C SER A 48 9.87 -3.47 -0.65
N VAL A 49 10.72 -2.79 0.11
CA VAL A 49 11.13 -3.23 1.46
C VAL A 49 9.92 -3.47 2.38
N HIS A 50 8.81 -2.79 2.11
CA HIS A 50 7.57 -2.89 2.87
C HIS A 50 6.75 -4.14 2.56
N LEU A 51 7.02 -4.83 1.45
CA LEU A 51 6.37 -6.07 1.05
C LEU A 51 7.30 -7.30 1.17
N ARG A 52 8.40 -7.19 1.89
CA ARG A 52 9.34 -8.31 2.08
C ARG A 52 8.69 -9.56 2.66
N LEU A 53 7.73 -9.42 3.56
CA LEU A 53 6.99 -10.55 4.13
C LEU A 53 5.93 -11.13 3.19
N GLY A 54 5.76 -10.57 2.00
CA GLY A 54 4.74 -10.93 1.03
C GLY A 54 3.64 -9.86 0.93
N ASN A 55 2.82 -9.98 -0.12
CA ASN A 55 1.64 -9.16 -0.31
C ASN A 55 0.42 -9.89 0.28
N PRO A 56 -0.25 -9.33 1.29
CA PRO A 56 -1.32 -10.02 2.02
C PRO A 56 -2.51 -10.46 1.17
N SER A 57 -2.78 -9.78 0.08
CA SER A 57 -4.02 -9.93 -0.68
C SER A 57 -3.86 -10.51 -2.08
N HIS A 58 -2.69 -11.11 -2.43
CA HIS A 58 -2.43 -11.65 -3.77
C HIS A 58 -2.86 -10.67 -4.89
N VAL A 59 -2.30 -9.47 -4.89
CA VAL A 59 -2.71 -8.30 -5.71
C VAL A 59 -2.97 -8.62 -7.20
N ALA A 60 -2.30 -9.63 -7.76
CA ALA A 60 -2.49 -10.02 -9.15
C ALA A 60 -3.94 -10.45 -9.50
N THR A 61 -4.75 -10.79 -8.50
CA THR A 61 -6.16 -11.23 -8.67
C THR A 61 -7.18 -10.19 -8.21
N LEU A 62 -6.74 -9.04 -7.67
CA LEU A 62 -7.64 -8.01 -7.18
C LEU A 62 -8.30 -7.22 -8.31
N ASN A 63 -9.57 -6.88 -8.10
CA ASN A 63 -10.31 -6.03 -9.03
C ASN A 63 -9.75 -4.59 -9.01
N PRO A 64 -9.15 -4.08 -10.11
CA PRO A 64 -8.55 -2.74 -10.17
C PRO A 64 -9.59 -1.62 -10.07
N ASP A 65 -10.86 -1.90 -10.39
CA ASP A 65 -11.95 -0.93 -10.23
C ASP A 65 -12.34 -0.72 -8.76
N ARG A 66 -11.92 -1.63 -7.88
CA ARG A 66 -12.18 -1.57 -6.45
C ARG A 66 -10.97 -1.21 -5.63
N TYR A 67 -9.80 -1.72 -6.00
CA TYR A 67 -8.59 -1.60 -5.19
C TYR A 67 -7.52 -0.80 -5.90
N HIS A 68 -6.76 -0.01 -5.13
CA HIS A 68 -5.56 0.67 -5.61
C HIS A 68 -4.41 0.43 -4.63
N LEU A 69 -3.27 -0.05 -5.16
CA LEU A 69 -2.07 -0.27 -4.36
C LEU A 69 -1.16 0.95 -4.48
N PHE A 70 -0.98 1.68 -3.39
CA PHE A 70 0.04 2.71 -3.27
C PHE A 70 1.35 2.07 -2.83
N LEU A 71 2.39 2.19 -3.65
CA LEU A 71 3.76 1.80 -3.31
C LEU A 71 4.59 3.07 -3.15
N ARG A 72 4.88 3.41 -1.92
CA ARG A 72 5.64 4.62 -1.55
C ARG A 72 6.96 4.25 -0.88
N PRO A 73 7.95 5.15 -0.87
CA PRO A 73 9.15 4.95 -0.06
C PRO A 73 8.85 4.68 1.42
N GLN A 74 7.75 5.20 1.93
CA GLN A 74 7.37 5.14 3.33
C GLN A 74 6.57 3.90 3.70
N TYR A 75 5.76 3.34 2.79
CA TYR A 75 4.89 2.18 3.04
C TYR A 75 4.30 1.62 1.74
N ALA A 76 3.78 0.41 1.81
CA ALA A 76 2.83 -0.14 0.84
C ALA A 76 1.43 -0.12 1.45
N LEU A 77 0.41 0.30 0.69
CA LEU A 77 -0.96 0.40 1.18
C LEU A 77 -1.96 0.04 0.09
N LEU A 78 -2.83 -0.93 0.38
CA LEU A 78 -3.97 -1.25 -0.47
C LEU A 78 -5.17 -0.44 -0.02
N TYR A 79 -5.72 0.37 -0.92
CA TYR A 79 -6.93 1.17 -0.68
C TYR A 79 -8.16 0.50 -1.30
N ASP A 80 -9.28 0.48 -0.59
CA ASP A 80 -10.57 -0.03 -1.06
C ASP A 80 -11.56 1.13 -1.27
N ARG A 81 -11.92 1.43 -2.54
CA ARG A 81 -12.88 2.49 -2.87
C ARG A 81 -14.31 2.20 -2.38
N THR A 82 -14.64 0.95 -2.10
CA THR A 82 -16.00 0.60 -1.62
C THR A 82 -16.21 0.97 -0.16
N THR A 83 -15.13 1.01 0.61
CA THR A 83 -15.11 1.45 2.01
C THR A 83 -14.57 2.87 2.16
N ASN A 84 -13.83 3.38 1.16
CA ASN A 84 -13.06 4.61 1.19
C ASN A 84 -12.10 4.67 2.39
N THR A 85 -11.43 3.54 2.66
CA THR A 85 -10.43 3.35 3.71
C THR A 85 -9.31 2.44 3.21
N PRO A 86 -8.14 2.39 3.87
CA PRO A 86 -7.17 1.32 3.63
C PRO A 86 -7.82 -0.05 3.84
N ALA A 87 -7.52 -1.02 2.97
CA ALA A 87 -7.78 -2.44 3.23
C ALA A 87 -6.69 -3.02 4.13
N TRP A 88 -5.44 -2.65 3.86
CA TRP A 88 -4.27 -2.91 4.71
C TRP A 88 -3.15 -1.92 4.35
N ALA A 89 -2.18 -1.77 5.27
CA ALA A 89 -0.88 -1.17 5.03
C ALA A 89 0.22 -2.07 5.58
N SER A 90 1.40 -2.05 4.93
CA SER A 90 2.60 -2.78 5.32
C SER A 90 3.80 -1.85 5.32
N TRP A 91 4.63 -1.91 6.37
CA TRP A 91 5.83 -1.10 6.47
C TRP A 91 6.93 -1.75 7.29
N GLN A 92 8.17 -1.54 6.86
CA GLN A 92 9.35 -1.79 7.67
C GLN A 92 9.54 -0.62 8.63
N LEU A 93 9.91 -0.88 9.86
CA LEU A 93 10.22 0.13 10.87
C LEU A 93 11.58 -0.14 11.52
N ASN A 94 12.50 0.81 11.39
CA ASN A 94 13.79 0.82 12.07
C ASN A 94 14.15 2.26 12.50
N ALA A 95 15.33 2.44 13.09
CA ALA A 95 15.73 3.73 13.65
C ALA A 95 15.86 4.85 12.60
N ALA A 96 16.13 4.52 11.32
CA ALA A 96 16.28 5.51 10.26
C ALA A 96 14.96 6.24 9.92
N TRP A 97 13.81 5.67 10.25
CA TRP A 97 12.50 6.30 10.04
C TRP A 97 12.06 7.24 11.16
N LEU A 98 12.77 7.20 12.31
CA LEU A 98 12.39 7.95 13.50
C LEU A 98 13.10 9.30 13.57
N GLY A 99 12.37 10.34 13.89
CA GLY A 99 12.84 11.71 14.03
C GLY A 99 11.97 12.53 14.98
N THR A 100 11.87 13.82 14.71
CA THR A 100 11.13 14.80 15.54
C THR A 100 10.22 15.68 14.67
N GLY A 101 9.51 15.09 13.73
CA GLY A 101 8.64 15.80 12.78
C GLY A 101 7.57 16.65 13.47
N SER A 102 7.01 17.59 12.68
CA SER A 102 6.14 18.69 13.16
C SER A 102 4.64 18.44 12.99
N ARG A 103 4.21 17.21 12.62
CA ARG A 103 2.81 16.83 12.34
C ARG A 103 2.11 17.76 11.35
N PRO A 104 2.21 17.50 10.03
CA PRO A 104 1.53 18.30 9.01
C PRO A 104 0.00 18.16 9.11
N VAL A 105 -0.71 18.95 8.33
CA VAL A 105 -2.17 18.82 8.22
C VAL A 105 -2.55 17.62 7.39
N PHE A 106 -3.67 17.00 7.72
CA PHE A 106 -4.25 15.94 6.89
C PHE A 106 -4.61 16.47 5.51
N THR A 107 -4.24 15.75 4.47
CA THR A 107 -4.39 16.13 3.08
C THR A 107 -5.10 15.04 2.28
N PRO A 108 -6.02 15.36 1.38
CA PRO A 108 -6.58 14.38 0.45
C PRO A 108 -5.47 13.62 -0.29
N GLU A 109 -5.73 12.35 -0.65
CA GLU A 109 -4.78 11.55 -1.41
C GLU A 109 -4.54 12.14 -2.82
N PRO A 110 -3.31 12.60 -3.15
CA PRO A 110 -3.03 13.24 -4.43
C PRO A 110 -3.00 12.27 -5.62
N GLU A 111 -2.72 11.00 -5.37
CA GLU A 111 -2.59 9.95 -6.40
C GLU A 111 -3.82 9.05 -6.48
N LEU A 112 -4.97 9.51 -5.93
CA LEU A 112 -6.19 8.74 -5.98
C LEU A 112 -6.66 8.58 -7.45
N PRO A 113 -7.04 7.36 -7.88
CA PRO A 113 -7.54 7.15 -9.24
C PRO A 113 -8.70 8.08 -9.60
N ALA A 114 -8.72 8.55 -10.84
CA ALA A 114 -9.76 9.46 -11.32
C ALA A 114 -11.18 8.87 -11.13
N GLY A 115 -12.12 9.70 -10.71
CA GLY A 115 -13.49 9.30 -10.47
C GLY A 115 -13.75 8.56 -9.14
N TRP A 116 -12.72 8.36 -8.30
CA TRP A 116 -12.90 7.82 -6.97
C TRP A 116 -13.32 8.93 -5.99
N PHE A 117 -14.03 8.56 -4.92
CA PHE A 117 -14.44 9.50 -3.90
C PHE A 117 -13.22 10.03 -3.13
N THR A 118 -12.99 11.33 -3.19
CA THR A 118 -11.89 11.97 -2.49
C THR A 118 -12.25 12.21 -1.03
N VAL A 119 -11.65 11.43 -0.14
CA VAL A 119 -11.80 11.64 1.31
C VAL A 119 -11.02 12.87 1.74
N THR A 120 -11.66 13.74 2.52
CA THR A 120 -11.09 14.96 3.07
C THR A 120 -11.16 14.95 4.60
N PRO A 121 -10.35 15.77 5.31
CA PRO A 121 -10.44 15.91 6.76
C PRO A 121 -11.84 16.32 7.26
N ARG A 122 -12.59 17.08 6.46
CA ARG A 122 -13.96 17.52 6.80
C ARG A 122 -14.94 16.37 6.91
N ASN A 123 -14.72 15.25 6.21
CA ASN A 123 -15.59 14.09 6.27
C ASN A 123 -15.65 13.44 7.67
N TYR A 124 -14.68 13.74 8.53
CA TYR A 124 -14.60 13.23 9.91
C TYR A 124 -15.16 14.22 10.95
N THR A 125 -15.43 15.47 10.56
CA THR A 125 -15.88 16.50 11.50
C THR A 125 -17.25 16.12 12.10
N GLY A 126 -17.34 16.11 13.44
CA GLY A 126 -18.56 15.78 14.17
C GLY A 126 -18.97 14.31 14.10
N SER A 127 -18.16 13.42 13.50
CA SER A 127 -18.49 12.01 13.34
C SER A 127 -18.41 11.19 14.63
N GLY A 128 -17.72 11.68 15.66
CA GLY A 128 -17.43 10.92 16.87
C GLY A 128 -16.24 9.97 16.72
N PHE A 129 -15.58 9.93 15.55
CA PHE A 129 -14.39 9.13 15.28
C PHE A 129 -13.18 10.00 15.00
N ASP A 130 -12.04 9.57 15.49
CA ASP A 130 -10.73 10.15 15.12
C ASP A 130 -10.37 9.79 13.67
N ARG A 131 -9.50 10.62 13.07
CA ARG A 131 -8.74 10.26 11.87
C ARG A 131 -7.62 9.32 12.29
N GLY A 132 -7.94 8.02 12.40
CA GLY A 132 -7.00 6.99 12.84
C GLY A 132 -6.03 6.61 11.74
N HIS A 133 -4.73 6.76 12.01
CA HIS A 133 -3.67 6.32 11.11
C HIS A 133 -3.54 4.80 11.12
N ILE A 134 -3.31 4.19 9.94
CA ILE A 134 -2.87 2.80 9.86
C ILE A 134 -1.34 2.73 10.01
N VAL A 135 -0.59 3.47 9.18
CA VAL A 135 0.84 3.71 9.36
C VAL A 135 1.01 4.94 10.25
N PRO A 136 1.57 4.82 11.47
CA PRO A 136 1.60 5.91 12.43
C PRO A 136 2.49 7.08 11.99
N ALA A 137 2.09 8.31 12.31
CA ALA A 137 2.89 9.50 12.06
C ALA A 137 4.27 9.41 12.72
N ALA A 138 4.35 8.92 13.96
CA ALA A 138 5.61 8.80 14.70
C ALA A 138 6.55 7.68 14.18
N ASP A 139 6.08 6.83 13.27
CA ASP A 139 6.91 5.82 12.58
C ASP A 139 7.54 6.36 11.29
N ARG A 140 7.19 7.58 10.87
CA ARG A 140 7.61 8.24 9.62
C ARG A 140 7.84 9.74 9.81
N ASN A 141 8.60 10.09 10.84
CA ASN A 141 8.83 11.50 11.18
C ASN A 141 10.31 11.92 11.12
N HIS A 142 11.12 11.21 10.30
CA HIS A 142 12.52 11.55 10.08
C HIS A 142 12.65 12.78 9.18
N THR A 143 11.91 12.82 8.07
CA THR A 143 11.86 13.97 7.16
C THR A 143 10.43 14.52 7.04
N PRO A 144 10.25 15.80 6.63
CA PRO A 144 8.93 16.35 6.35
C PRO A 144 8.16 15.56 5.28
N GLU A 145 8.84 15.02 4.26
CA GLU A 145 8.25 14.22 3.18
C GLU A 145 7.74 12.89 3.71
N ASP A 146 8.50 12.22 4.58
CA ASP A 146 8.10 10.96 5.21
C ASP A 146 6.85 11.18 6.06
N GLU A 147 6.83 12.27 6.83
CA GLU A 147 5.69 12.59 7.68
C GLU A 147 4.46 12.98 6.85
N ALA A 148 4.62 13.78 5.79
CA ALA A 148 3.52 14.15 4.91
C ALA A 148 2.83 12.94 4.28
N ALA A 149 3.58 11.92 3.87
CA ALA A 149 3.05 10.72 3.25
C ALA A 149 2.05 9.97 4.15
N VAL A 150 2.24 9.95 5.47
CA VAL A 150 1.31 9.26 6.38
C VAL A 150 0.09 10.10 6.75
N PHE A 151 0.08 11.41 6.42
CA PHE A 151 -1.07 12.29 6.61
C PHE A 151 -2.01 12.37 5.39
N TYR A 152 -1.74 11.60 4.32
CA TYR A 152 -2.74 11.44 3.27
C TYR A 152 -3.95 10.67 3.78
N MET A 153 -5.15 11.14 3.38
CA MET A 153 -6.41 10.55 3.82
C MET A 153 -6.60 9.09 3.37
N SER A 154 -5.81 8.60 2.42
CA SER A 154 -5.74 7.19 2.05
C SER A 154 -5.19 6.29 3.16
N ASN A 155 -4.39 6.82 4.09
CA ASN A 155 -3.84 6.10 5.25
C ASN A 155 -4.75 6.16 6.49
N ILE A 156 -5.95 6.72 6.36
CA ILE A 156 -6.82 7.08 7.49
C ILE A 156 -8.11 6.26 7.47
N ALA A 157 -8.51 5.76 8.65
CA ALA A 157 -9.81 5.11 8.85
C ALA A 157 -10.53 5.69 10.08
N PRO A 158 -11.89 5.66 10.12
CA PRO A 158 -12.65 6.09 11.30
C PRO A 158 -12.35 5.21 12.50
N GLN A 159 -11.67 5.75 13.50
CA GLN A 159 -11.24 5.02 14.70
C GLN A 159 -11.83 5.65 15.94
N ALA A 160 -12.39 4.81 16.83
CA ALA A 160 -12.92 5.27 18.11
C ALA A 160 -11.80 5.92 18.94
N PRO A 161 -12.04 7.10 19.54
CA PRO A 161 -11.01 7.78 20.34
C PRO A 161 -10.34 6.90 21.38
N ASP A 162 -11.08 6.06 22.10
CA ASP A 162 -10.52 5.20 23.13
C ASP A 162 -9.70 4.03 22.59
N ASN A 163 -9.98 3.57 21.35
CA ASN A 163 -9.09 2.64 20.65
C ASN A 163 -7.81 3.38 20.21
N ASN A 164 -7.97 4.47 19.44
CA ASN A 164 -6.88 5.21 18.82
C ASN A 164 -5.86 5.75 19.84
N ARG A 165 -6.36 6.35 20.92
CA ARG A 165 -5.55 6.98 21.98
C ARG A 165 -5.28 6.07 23.19
N GLY A 166 -5.63 4.80 23.06
CA GLY A 166 -5.51 3.77 24.09
C GLY A 166 -4.64 2.60 23.63
N PRO A 167 -5.21 1.38 23.52
CA PRO A 167 -4.41 0.18 23.20
C PRO A 167 -3.68 0.25 21.86
N TRP A 168 -4.23 0.94 20.85
CA TRP A 168 -3.56 1.10 19.54
C TRP A 168 -2.28 1.92 19.67
N GLU A 169 -2.35 3.12 20.25
CA GLU A 169 -1.18 3.99 20.50
C GLU A 169 -0.16 3.31 21.43
N LYS A 170 -0.63 2.61 22.47
CA LYS A 170 0.26 1.88 23.41
C LYS A 170 1.07 0.80 22.65
N LEU A 171 0.49 0.09 21.68
CA LEU A 171 1.21 -0.87 20.84
C LEU A 171 2.21 -0.17 19.90
N GLU A 172 1.82 0.94 19.27
CA GLU A 172 2.71 1.74 18.42
C GLU A 172 3.92 2.26 19.20
N SER A 173 3.70 2.81 20.37
CA SER A 173 4.78 3.24 21.26
C SER A 173 5.69 2.08 21.68
N TYR A 174 5.12 0.90 21.94
CA TYR A 174 5.90 -0.30 22.23
C TYR A 174 6.77 -0.73 21.03
N CYS A 175 6.25 -0.68 19.80
CA CYS A 175 7.03 -0.93 18.59
C CYS A 175 8.23 0.01 18.49
N ARG A 176 8.04 1.31 18.74
CA ARG A 176 9.15 2.27 18.72
C ARG A 176 10.16 2.05 19.84
N ILE A 177 9.75 1.54 21.02
CA ILE A 177 10.70 1.12 22.08
C ILE A 177 11.55 -0.06 21.59
N LEU A 178 10.98 -1.05 20.91
CA LEU A 178 11.74 -2.15 20.32
C LEU A 178 12.77 -1.64 19.32
N VAL A 179 12.38 -0.72 18.43
CA VAL A 179 13.30 -0.10 17.46
C VAL A 179 14.45 0.65 18.14
N LYS A 180 14.14 1.45 19.17
CA LYS A 180 15.16 2.15 19.95
C LYS A 180 16.11 1.20 20.69
N SER A 181 15.70 -0.06 20.93
CA SER A 181 16.56 -1.13 21.47
C SER A 181 17.34 -1.91 20.40
N GLY A 182 17.40 -1.39 19.16
CA GLY A 182 18.16 -1.98 18.05
C GLY A 182 17.45 -3.07 17.26
N LYS A 183 16.12 -3.19 17.38
CA LYS A 183 15.33 -4.12 16.57
C LYS A 183 14.88 -3.46 15.26
N GLU A 184 14.60 -4.28 14.26
CA GLU A 184 13.84 -3.89 13.08
C GLU A 184 12.51 -4.63 13.08
N LEU A 185 11.47 -3.95 12.66
CA LEU A 185 10.12 -4.51 12.65
C LEU A 185 9.58 -4.51 11.23
N TYR A 186 8.86 -5.58 10.88
CA TYR A 186 7.98 -5.61 9.72
C TYR A 186 6.55 -5.63 10.25
N ILE A 187 5.77 -4.64 9.87
CA ILE A 187 4.44 -4.41 10.42
C ILE A 187 3.42 -4.43 9.29
N ILE A 188 2.32 -5.15 9.51
CA ILE A 188 1.16 -5.16 8.63
C ILE A 188 -0.06 -4.84 9.49
N ALA A 189 -0.92 -3.92 9.05
CA ALA A 189 -2.10 -3.54 9.81
C ALA A 189 -3.25 -3.11 8.90
N GLY A 190 -4.47 -3.18 9.42
CA GLY A 190 -5.64 -2.72 8.68
C GLY A 190 -6.91 -2.76 9.50
N PRO A 191 -8.00 -2.18 8.96
CA PRO A 191 -9.34 -2.29 9.50
C PRO A 191 -9.99 -3.62 9.09
N ILE A 192 -11.02 -4.04 9.83
CA ILE A 192 -11.84 -5.20 9.47
C ILE A 192 -13.29 -5.00 9.91
N GLY A 193 -14.20 -5.58 9.13
CA GLY A 193 -15.63 -5.58 9.44
C GLY A 193 -16.29 -4.21 9.25
N LYS A 194 -17.51 -4.11 9.74
CA LYS A 194 -18.34 -2.89 9.63
C LYS A 194 -19.10 -2.65 10.92
N GLY A 195 -19.04 -1.41 11.42
CA GLY A 195 -19.72 -0.97 12.63
C GLY A 195 -18.82 -0.85 13.85
N GLY A 196 -18.63 0.38 14.35
CA GLY A 196 -17.87 0.71 15.57
C GLY A 196 -18.64 1.65 16.46
N VAL A 197 -18.10 1.94 17.65
CA VAL A 197 -18.72 2.84 18.64
C VAL A 197 -17.79 4.01 18.91
N GLY A 198 -18.08 5.15 18.28
CA GLY A 198 -17.35 6.41 18.50
C GLY A 198 -17.89 7.19 19.72
N SER A 199 -17.34 8.38 19.97
CA SER A 199 -17.78 9.25 21.07
C SER A 199 -19.22 9.78 20.88
N ALA A 200 -19.74 9.75 19.65
CA ALA A 200 -21.13 10.11 19.32
C ALA A 200 -22.06 8.88 19.28
N GLY A 201 -21.58 7.69 19.67
CA GLY A 201 -22.33 6.44 19.66
C GLY A 201 -21.96 5.49 18.51
N PRO A 202 -22.76 4.43 18.29
CA PRO A 202 -22.50 3.43 17.26
C PRO A 202 -22.75 3.98 15.86
N ALA A 203 -21.90 3.61 14.90
CA ALA A 203 -22.06 3.94 13.50
C ALA A 203 -21.45 2.86 12.60
N THR A 204 -22.04 2.65 11.42
CA THR A 204 -21.52 1.74 10.39
C THR A 204 -20.79 2.49 9.27
N ALA A 205 -21.03 3.81 9.17
CA ALA A 205 -20.37 4.69 8.21
C ALA A 205 -20.46 6.14 8.70
N ILE A 206 -19.57 6.99 8.18
CA ILE A 206 -19.58 8.45 8.36
C ILE A 206 -19.73 9.17 7.01
N SER A 207 -19.86 10.52 7.05
CA SER A 207 -19.90 11.35 5.83
C SER A 207 -20.99 10.91 4.83
N ALA A 208 -22.26 10.91 5.26
CA ALA A 208 -23.42 10.48 4.45
C ALA A 208 -23.22 9.07 3.84
N ASN A 209 -22.72 8.13 4.64
CA ASN A 209 -22.44 6.75 4.27
C ASN A 209 -21.33 6.54 3.22
N LYS A 210 -20.49 7.54 3.02
CA LYS A 210 -19.39 7.44 2.04
C LYS A 210 -18.18 6.69 2.60
N ILE A 211 -17.92 6.74 3.91
CA ILE A 211 -16.72 6.15 4.52
C ILE A 211 -17.20 5.10 5.55
N THR A 212 -16.81 3.85 5.35
CA THR A 212 -17.14 2.77 6.28
C THR A 212 -16.43 2.95 7.61
N VAL A 213 -17.17 2.78 8.71
CA VAL A 213 -16.61 2.63 10.06
C VAL A 213 -16.28 1.16 10.26
N PRO A 214 -15.02 0.77 10.50
CA PRO A 214 -14.66 -0.64 10.73
C PRO A 214 -15.12 -1.11 12.12
N ALA A 215 -15.34 -2.42 12.25
CA ALA A 215 -15.69 -3.05 13.53
C ALA A 215 -14.47 -3.21 14.46
N ALA A 216 -13.29 -3.42 13.87
CA ALA A 216 -12.03 -3.59 14.60
C ALA A 216 -10.84 -3.18 13.74
N PHE A 217 -9.69 -3.05 14.40
CA PHE A 217 -8.38 -2.89 13.76
C PHE A 217 -7.47 -4.04 14.16
N TRP A 218 -6.74 -4.58 13.20
CA TRP A 218 -5.76 -5.63 13.42
C TRP A 218 -4.34 -5.13 13.12
N LYS A 219 -3.35 -5.72 13.77
CA LYS A 219 -1.92 -5.43 13.52
C LYS A 219 -1.09 -6.70 13.77
N ILE A 220 -0.16 -6.97 12.85
CA ILE A 220 0.85 -8.00 12.95
C ILE A 220 2.21 -7.31 13.00
N VAL A 221 3.07 -7.68 13.95
CA VAL A 221 4.43 -7.14 14.09
C VAL A 221 5.40 -8.31 14.16
N VAL A 222 6.26 -8.42 13.16
CA VAL A 222 7.39 -9.38 13.16
C VAL A 222 8.64 -8.64 13.63
N VAL A 223 9.26 -9.12 14.72
CA VAL A 223 10.40 -8.48 15.37
C VAL A 223 11.68 -9.18 14.99
N THR A 224 12.57 -8.52 14.25
CA THR A 224 13.88 -9.07 13.91
C THR A 224 14.95 -8.58 14.88
N ASN A 225 15.85 -9.49 15.27
CA ASN A 225 16.95 -9.20 16.18
C ASN A 225 18.27 -8.88 15.46
N ARG A 226 18.30 -9.13 14.14
CA ARG A 226 19.49 -8.98 13.27
C ARG A 226 19.07 -8.27 11.99
N PRO A 227 18.82 -6.95 12.05
CA PRO A 227 18.34 -6.20 10.87
C PRO A 227 19.24 -6.34 9.65
N GLU A 228 20.55 -6.46 9.86
CA GLU A 228 21.54 -6.63 8.81
C GLU A 228 21.39 -7.91 7.97
N GLN A 229 20.67 -8.92 8.50
CA GLN A 229 20.40 -10.18 7.81
C GLN A 229 19.05 -10.17 7.07
N GLY A 230 18.28 -9.11 7.19
CA GLY A 230 16.97 -9.01 6.54
C GLY A 230 16.03 -10.19 6.88
N LEU A 231 15.39 -10.79 5.87
CA LEU A 231 14.47 -11.92 6.06
C LEU A 231 15.17 -13.20 6.59
N ASP A 232 16.45 -13.40 6.31
CA ASP A 232 17.21 -14.56 6.78
C ASP A 232 17.33 -14.60 8.31
N SER A 233 17.11 -13.46 8.97
CA SER A 233 17.03 -13.39 10.43
C SER A 233 15.73 -13.96 11.01
N ILE A 234 14.70 -14.17 10.17
CA ILE A 234 13.38 -14.62 10.59
C ILE A 234 13.37 -16.16 10.65
N THR A 235 13.15 -16.70 11.83
CA THR A 235 13.14 -18.13 12.11
C THR A 235 11.87 -18.53 12.86
N LYS A 236 11.65 -19.82 13.07
CA LYS A 236 10.56 -20.32 13.94
C LYS A 236 10.55 -19.73 15.34
N LYS A 237 11.68 -19.20 15.82
CA LYS A 237 11.82 -18.57 17.15
C LYS A 237 11.55 -17.05 17.10
N THR A 238 11.41 -16.47 15.93
CA THR A 238 11.15 -15.04 15.78
C THR A 238 9.89 -14.64 16.54
N ARG A 239 9.96 -13.51 17.22
CA ARG A 239 8.82 -12.98 17.95
C ARG A 239 7.83 -12.35 16.98
N VAL A 240 6.56 -12.74 17.09
CA VAL A 240 5.44 -12.14 16.39
C VAL A 240 4.44 -11.63 17.42
N ILE A 241 3.89 -10.46 17.18
CA ILE A 241 2.77 -9.89 17.93
C ILE A 241 1.61 -9.76 16.95
N ALA A 242 0.46 -10.33 17.29
CA ALA A 242 -0.77 -10.17 16.54
C ALA A 242 -1.87 -9.70 17.48
N VAL A 243 -2.63 -8.68 17.06
CA VAL A 243 -3.74 -8.12 17.84
C VAL A 243 -4.95 -7.90 16.96
N LEU A 244 -6.14 -8.00 17.58
CA LEU A 244 -7.42 -7.59 17.01
C LEU A 244 -8.15 -6.72 18.03
N ILE A 245 -8.12 -5.40 17.84
CA ILE A 245 -8.63 -4.42 18.80
C ILE A 245 -9.98 -3.91 18.33
N PRO A 246 -11.07 -4.05 19.11
CA PRO A 246 -12.40 -3.58 18.73
C PRO A 246 -12.42 -2.06 18.58
N ASN A 247 -13.17 -1.57 17.61
CA ASN A 247 -13.30 -0.14 17.32
C ASN A 247 -14.40 0.48 18.19
N GLN A 248 -14.14 0.67 19.47
CA GLN A 248 -15.14 1.11 20.44
C GLN A 248 -14.58 2.01 21.55
N GLN A 249 -15.50 2.69 22.25
CA GLN A 249 -15.23 3.42 23.46
C GLN A 249 -15.11 2.48 24.67
N GLY A 250 -14.57 2.99 25.79
CA GLY A 250 -14.48 2.27 27.06
C GLY A 250 -13.22 1.40 27.20
N ILE A 251 -12.31 1.40 26.21
CA ILE A 251 -11.10 0.56 26.21
C ILE A 251 -9.79 1.34 26.33
N LYS A 252 -9.84 2.65 26.57
CA LYS A 252 -8.65 3.52 26.57
C LYS A 252 -7.56 3.05 27.52
N GLU A 253 -7.94 2.60 28.71
CA GLU A 253 -7.00 2.17 29.74
C GLU A 253 -6.54 0.72 29.56
N ASP A 254 -7.17 -0.05 28.68
CA ASP A 254 -6.77 -1.43 28.43
C ASP A 254 -5.35 -1.49 27.87
N ARG A 255 -4.66 -2.58 28.23
CA ARG A 255 -3.37 -2.93 27.65
C ARG A 255 -3.62 -3.63 26.30
N TRP A 256 -2.80 -3.34 25.29
CA TRP A 256 -2.94 -3.98 23.96
C TRP A 256 -2.85 -5.51 24.02
N GLN A 257 -2.12 -6.08 25.00
CA GLN A 257 -2.00 -7.54 25.20
C GLN A 257 -3.35 -8.22 25.49
N LYS A 258 -4.34 -7.50 26.02
CA LYS A 258 -5.70 -8.01 26.20
C LYS A 258 -6.36 -8.44 24.89
N PHE A 259 -5.91 -7.86 23.78
CA PHE A 259 -6.44 -8.07 22.43
C PHE A 259 -5.53 -8.93 21.57
N SER A 260 -4.59 -9.66 22.20
CA SER A 260 -3.68 -10.54 21.49
C SER A 260 -4.42 -11.71 20.85
N THR A 261 -3.99 -12.09 19.66
CA THR A 261 -4.50 -13.21 18.87
C THR A 261 -3.36 -13.87 18.10
N THR A 262 -3.65 -14.77 17.19
CA THR A 262 -2.65 -15.39 16.29
C THR A 262 -2.73 -14.80 14.89
N VAL A 263 -1.66 -14.91 14.11
CA VAL A 263 -1.67 -14.54 12.69
C VAL A 263 -2.71 -15.39 11.95
N GLN A 264 -2.79 -16.69 12.26
CA GLN A 264 -3.76 -17.61 11.67
C GLN A 264 -5.22 -17.17 11.92
N ASP A 265 -5.57 -16.70 13.13
CA ASP A 265 -6.91 -16.15 13.40
C ASP A 265 -7.18 -14.91 12.54
N LEU A 266 -6.19 -14.04 12.35
CA LEU A 266 -6.32 -12.89 11.48
C LEU A 266 -6.49 -13.29 10.01
N GLU A 267 -5.79 -14.32 9.51
CA GLU A 267 -5.99 -14.85 8.17
C GLU A 267 -7.40 -15.37 7.95
N GLN A 268 -7.92 -16.16 8.90
CA GLN A 268 -9.29 -16.68 8.84
C GLN A 268 -10.34 -15.57 8.78
N ARG A 269 -10.11 -14.46 9.50
CA ARG A 269 -11.04 -13.32 9.55
C ARG A 269 -10.94 -12.40 8.34
N THR A 270 -9.74 -12.18 7.82
CA THR A 270 -9.47 -11.22 6.73
C THR A 270 -9.54 -11.85 5.34
N GLY A 271 -9.28 -13.17 5.25
CA GLY A 271 -9.07 -13.88 3.99
C GLY A 271 -7.71 -13.54 3.34
N TYR A 272 -6.80 -12.92 4.07
CA TYR A 272 -5.44 -12.61 3.61
C TYR A 272 -4.49 -13.79 3.88
N ASP A 273 -3.36 -13.81 3.16
CA ASP A 273 -2.25 -14.74 3.35
C ASP A 273 -1.02 -13.94 3.78
N PHE A 274 -0.78 -13.91 5.09
CA PHE A 274 0.34 -13.18 5.65
C PHE A 274 1.63 -14.00 5.60
N LEU A 275 2.77 -13.32 5.71
CA LEU A 275 4.09 -13.93 5.79
C LEU A 275 4.43 -14.86 4.60
N SER A 276 3.76 -14.69 3.45
CA SER A 276 3.81 -15.61 2.30
C SER A 276 5.19 -15.75 1.64
N ASN A 277 6.11 -14.80 1.86
CA ASN A 277 7.49 -14.87 1.36
C ASN A 277 8.45 -15.63 2.30
N LEU A 278 7.98 -16.06 3.48
CA LEU A 278 8.82 -16.87 4.37
C LEU A 278 8.79 -18.36 3.96
N PRO A 279 9.86 -19.14 4.28
CA PRO A 279 9.82 -20.59 4.13
C PRO A 279 8.60 -21.17 4.85
N GLN A 280 7.90 -22.14 4.22
CA GLN A 280 6.61 -22.63 4.70
C GLN A 280 6.63 -23.15 6.14
N ASP A 281 7.71 -23.80 6.54
CA ASP A 281 7.86 -24.33 7.90
C ASP A 281 8.08 -23.23 8.95
N VAL A 282 8.69 -22.10 8.56
CA VAL A 282 8.82 -20.90 9.41
C VAL A 282 7.48 -20.19 9.48
N LYS A 283 6.82 -19.97 8.34
CA LYS A 283 5.49 -19.36 8.23
C LYS A 283 4.50 -20.06 9.15
N ASN A 284 4.30 -21.37 8.97
CA ASN A 284 3.37 -22.18 9.79
C ASN A 284 3.63 -22.05 11.29
N SER A 285 4.92 -22.02 11.69
CA SER A 285 5.30 -21.90 13.10
C SER A 285 4.98 -20.50 13.66
N LEU A 286 5.11 -19.44 12.87
CA LEU A 286 4.85 -18.06 13.31
C LEU A 286 3.36 -17.74 13.34
N GLU A 287 2.58 -18.28 12.42
CA GLU A 287 1.14 -18.06 12.31
C GLU A 287 0.35 -18.65 13.48
N THR A 288 0.77 -19.81 13.96
CA THR A 288 0.12 -20.53 15.07
C THR A 288 0.66 -20.16 16.44
N LYS A 289 1.65 -19.27 16.50
CA LYS A 289 2.31 -18.91 17.74
C LYS A 289 1.32 -18.21 18.67
N ALA A 290 1.16 -18.78 19.88
CA ALA A 290 0.37 -18.14 20.93
C ALA A 290 0.97 -16.78 21.30
N PRO A 291 0.13 -15.78 21.62
CA PRO A 291 0.55 -14.42 21.98
C PRO A 291 1.39 -14.38 23.24
#